data_b7f1b7246fac69846f5d629087e0156b
#
_entry.id   b7f1b7246fac69846f5d629087e0156b
#
_cell.length_a   1.000
_cell.length_b   1.000
_cell.length_c   1.000
_cell.angle_alpha   90.00
_cell.angle_beta   90.00
_cell.angle_gamma   90.00
#
_symmetry.space_group_name_H-M   'P 1'
#
loop_
_entity.id
_entity.type
_entity.pdbx_description
1 polymer ?
#
loop_
_entity_poly.entity_id
_entity_poly.type
_entity_poly.pdbx_seq_one_letter_code
_entity_poly.pdbx_strand_id
1 'polypeptide(L)'
;VKVVTAKPIDGLSIVPLLVNKKASWMDRTLVHHWKDKVSVRTQQFRLDNEGRLYDMNGDEGQQVELNDVQPDMTATLQGKANEFRQEMLSEYGKPFDRRPFVVGYQGTRLTQVPARDGVGHGNIKRSNRFPNDSFFENWTTVDDFISWECEVGAAGTYRAEIFYTCPKEDVGSTVELVFRHSSLTGEITVPHNPPLAGMEN
;
A
#
# COMPACT_ATOMS: atom_id res chain seq x y z
N VAL A 1 -13.83 -19.60 9.21
CA VAL A 1 -13.60 -19.48 7.76
C VAL A 1 -12.36 -20.30 7.43
N LYS A 2 -12.47 -21.28 6.53
CA LYS A 2 -11.32 -22.07 6.04
C LYS A 2 -10.73 -21.29 4.87
N VAL A 3 -9.52 -20.78 5.06
CA VAL A 3 -8.79 -20.11 3.98
C VAL A 3 -8.18 -21.21 3.10
N VAL A 4 -8.55 -21.25 1.83
CA VAL A 4 -7.97 -22.15 0.84
C VAL A 4 -7.01 -21.34 -0.01
N THR A 5 -5.72 -21.60 0.12
CA THR A 5 -4.67 -20.96 -0.68
C THR A 5 -3.79 -22.03 -1.31
N ALA A 6 -3.21 -21.73 -2.47
CA ALA A 6 -2.23 -22.60 -3.13
C ALA A 6 -0.85 -22.54 -2.46
N LYS A 7 -0.58 -21.50 -1.67
CA LYS A 7 0.66 -21.32 -0.90
C LYS A 7 0.35 -21.35 0.60
N PRO A 8 1.25 -21.82 1.45
CA PRO A 8 1.09 -21.77 2.90
C PRO A 8 0.96 -20.30 3.36
N ILE A 9 0.20 -20.11 4.43
CA ILE A 9 0.06 -18.79 5.08
C ILE A 9 1.10 -18.69 6.17
N ASP A 10 1.90 -17.63 6.16
CA ASP A 10 2.93 -17.36 7.17
C ASP A 10 2.33 -16.92 8.52
N GLY A 11 1.10 -16.43 8.49
CA GLY A 11 0.39 -15.97 9.67
C GLY A 11 -0.14 -17.10 10.55
N LEU A 12 -0.14 -16.90 11.86
CA LEU A 12 -0.80 -17.75 12.84
C LEU A 12 -2.12 -17.15 13.29
N SER A 13 -3.12 -18.01 13.53
CA SER A 13 -4.39 -17.56 14.08
C SER A 13 -4.22 -17.03 15.51
N ILE A 14 -4.64 -15.81 15.75
CA ILE A 14 -4.64 -15.19 17.09
C ILE A 14 -5.89 -15.56 17.92
N VAL A 15 -6.83 -16.33 17.36
CA VAL A 15 -8.07 -16.72 18.05
C VAL A 15 -7.80 -17.35 19.42
N PRO A 16 -6.81 -18.24 19.63
CA PRO A 16 -6.52 -18.76 20.96
C PRO A 16 -6.24 -17.67 22.00
N LEU A 17 -5.56 -16.59 21.63
CA LEU A 17 -5.30 -15.47 22.54
C LEU A 17 -6.54 -14.62 22.81
N LEU A 18 -7.44 -14.49 21.82
CA LEU A 18 -8.68 -13.73 21.96
C LEU A 18 -9.69 -14.41 22.86
N VAL A 19 -9.81 -15.74 22.77
CA VAL A 19 -10.78 -16.52 23.55
C VAL A 19 -10.24 -17.02 24.90
N ASN A 20 -8.94 -17.17 25.02
CA ASN A 20 -8.28 -17.63 26.24
C ASN A 20 -7.01 -16.83 26.53
N LYS A 21 -7.10 -15.83 27.40
CA LYS A 21 -5.99 -14.96 27.77
C LYS A 21 -4.78 -15.69 28.38
N LYS A 22 -4.96 -16.95 28.82
CA LYS A 22 -3.89 -17.80 29.37
C LYS A 22 -3.32 -18.80 28.35
N ALA A 23 -3.78 -18.76 27.10
CA ALA A 23 -3.25 -19.62 26.06
C ALA A 23 -1.73 -19.37 25.92
N SER A 24 -0.95 -20.45 25.91
CA SER A 24 0.46 -20.34 25.59
C SER A 24 0.62 -19.92 24.12
N TRP A 25 1.52 -18.99 23.87
CA TRP A 25 1.86 -18.53 22.53
C TRP A 25 3.31 -18.88 22.23
N MET A 26 3.53 -19.54 21.09
CA MET A 26 4.89 -19.85 20.70
C MET A 26 5.65 -18.59 20.29
N ASP A 27 6.91 -18.51 20.66
CA ASP A 27 7.77 -17.48 20.11
C ASP A 27 7.95 -17.68 18.62
N ARG A 28 7.96 -16.61 17.88
CA ARG A 28 8.16 -16.62 16.43
C ARG A 28 8.97 -15.44 15.98
N THR A 29 9.66 -15.63 14.90
CA THR A 29 10.42 -14.57 14.26
C THR A 29 9.52 -13.77 13.34
N LEU A 30 9.47 -12.45 13.54
CA LEU A 30 8.79 -11.51 12.68
C LEU A 30 9.83 -10.69 11.91
N VAL A 31 9.64 -10.58 10.62
CA VAL A 31 10.51 -9.76 9.78
C VAL A 31 9.73 -8.51 9.37
N HIS A 32 10.34 -7.36 9.55
CA HIS A 32 9.83 -6.07 9.12
C HIS A 32 10.75 -5.48 8.07
N HIS A 33 10.18 -5.01 6.97
CA HIS A 33 10.99 -4.33 5.97
C HIS A 33 10.34 -3.04 5.50
N TRP A 34 11.16 -2.09 5.11
CA TRP A 34 10.76 -0.86 4.46
C TRP A 34 11.87 -0.40 3.53
N LYS A 35 11.59 -0.36 2.23
CA LYS A 35 12.59 -0.19 1.17
C LYS A 35 13.68 -1.30 1.26
N ASP A 36 14.92 -0.91 1.48
CA ASP A 36 16.08 -1.80 1.63
C ASP A 36 16.39 -2.19 3.09
N LYS A 37 15.67 -1.58 4.04
CA LYS A 37 15.87 -1.83 5.47
C LYS A 37 15.07 -3.04 5.94
N VAL A 38 15.76 -3.97 6.58
CA VAL A 38 15.16 -5.18 7.16
C VAL A 38 15.53 -5.25 8.63
N SER A 39 14.54 -5.42 9.49
CA SER A 39 14.71 -5.73 10.90
C SER A 39 13.98 -7.01 11.27
N VAL A 40 14.49 -7.72 12.27
CA VAL A 40 13.95 -9.02 12.71
C VAL A 40 13.66 -8.97 14.18
N ARG A 41 12.50 -9.52 14.58
CA ARG A 41 12.08 -9.52 15.99
C ARG A 41 11.54 -10.88 16.41
N THR A 42 11.93 -11.31 17.61
CA THR A 42 11.25 -12.33 18.43
C THR A 42 10.43 -11.65 19.52
N GLN A 43 9.89 -12.39 20.49
CA GLN A 43 9.26 -11.79 21.65
C GLN A 43 10.25 -11.00 22.51
N GLN A 44 11.47 -11.48 22.65
CA GLN A 44 12.49 -10.87 23.50
C GLN A 44 13.49 -10.01 22.71
N PHE A 45 14.01 -10.50 21.61
CA PHE A 45 15.11 -9.84 20.91
C PHE A 45 14.67 -9.12 19.65
N ARG A 46 15.36 -8.03 19.33
CA ARG A 46 15.24 -7.33 18.05
C ARG A 46 16.61 -7.08 17.44
N LEU A 47 16.78 -7.52 16.21
CA LEU A 47 17.88 -7.11 15.35
C LEU A 47 17.41 -5.95 14.46
N ASP A 48 18.08 -4.81 14.52
CA ASP A 48 17.76 -3.66 13.69
C ASP A 48 18.31 -3.80 12.25
N ASN A 49 18.08 -2.82 11.40
CA ASN A 49 18.55 -2.84 10.02
C ASN A 49 20.07 -2.66 9.86
N GLU A 50 20.77 -2.25 10.90
CA GLU A 50 22.22 -2.10 10.95
C GLU A 50 22.92 -3.34 11.55
N GLY A 51 22.11 -4.33 11.96
CA GLY A 51 22.60 -5.58 12.52
C GLY A 51 22.89 -5.51 14.01
N ARG A 52 22.37 -4.51 14.73
CA ARG A 52 22.52 -4.39 16.19
C ARG A 52 21.39 -5.13 16.89
N LEU A 53 21.76 -5.93 17.89
CA LEU A 53 20.83 -6.73 18.69
C LEU A 53 20.48 -6.02 20.00
N TYR A 54 19.21 -6.06 20.38
CA TYR A 54 18.67 -5.47 21.61
C TYR A 54 17.73 -6.43 22.33
N ASP A 55 17.70 -6.37 23.67
CA ASP A 55 16.72 -7.07 24.51
C ASP A 55 15.50 -6.18 24.76
N MET A 56 14.41 -6.47 24.09
CA MET A 56 13.19 -5.68 24.16
C MET A 56 12.40 -5.82 25.48
N ASN A 57 12.77 -6.79 26.36
CA ASN A 57 12.15 -6.94 27.68
C ASN A 57 12.79 -6.02 28.73
N GLY A 58 14.09 -5.76 28.60
CA GLY A 58 14.85 -4.95 29.56
C GLY A 58 15.28 -3.59 29.01
N ASP A 59 15.28 -3.43 27.69
CA ASP A 59 15.75 -2.24 26.99
C ASP A 59 14.82 -1.88 25.82
N GLU A 60 13.58 -1.49 26.11
CA GLU A 60 12.62 -1.04 25.10
C GLU A 60 13.13 0.16 24.28
N GLY A 61 14.01 0.97 24.88
CA GLY A 61 14.64 2.14 24.27
C GLY A 61 15.82 1.82 23.36
N GLN A 62 16.26 0.56 23.30
CA GLN A 62 17.37 0.10 22.45
C GLN A 62 18.65 0.92 22.66
N GLN A 63 19.03 1.07 23.92
CA GLN A 63 20.20 1.85 24.33
C GLN A 63 21.46 0.98 24.47
N VAL A 64 21.30 -0.35 24.71
CA VAL A 64 22.39 -1.27 24.98
C VAL A 64 22.44 -2.35 23.91
N GLU A 65 23.49 -2.30 23.11
CA GLU A 65 23.75 -3.31 22.07
C GLU A 65 24.27 -4.59 22.67
N LEU A 66 23.76 -5.74 22.24
CA LEU A 66 24.07 -7.07 22.79
C LEU A 66 24.85 -7.97 21.82
N ASN A 67 25.36 -7.48 20.72
CA ASN A 67 26.02 -8.32 19.70
C ASN A 67 27.17 -9.16 20.28
N ASP A 68 28.01 -8.56 21.12
CA ASP A 68 29.14 -9.22 21.72
C ASP A 68 28.75 -10.17 22.87
N VAL A 69 27.62 -9.88 23.52
CA VAL A 69 27.09 -10.66 24.65
C VAL A 69 26.25 -11.84 24.20
N GLN A 70 25.57 -11.70 23.07
CA GLN A 70 24.65 -12.68 22.47
C GLN A 70 24.98 -12.98 21.00
N PRO A 71 26.20 -13.43 20.67
CA PRO A 71 26.64 -13.61 19.27
C PRO A 71 25.83 -14.66 18.53
N ASP A 72 25.38 -15.73 19.18
CA ASP A 72 24.60 -16.80 18.57
C ASP A 72 23.19 -16.31 18.17
N MET A 73 22.56 -15.50 19.02
CA MET A 73 21.26 -14.90 18.71
C MET A 73 21.39 -13.87 17.59
N THR A 74 22.44 -13.06 17.63
CA THR A 74 22.76 -12.11 16.57
C THR A 74 22.89 -12.81 15.22
N ALA A 75 23.69 -13.88 15.17
CA ALA A 75 23.89 -14.67 13.95
C ALA A 75 22.57 -15.32 13.46
N THR A 76 21.77 -15.83 14.40
CA THR A 76 20.47 -16.44 14.07
C THR A 76 19.52 -15.43 13.41
N LEU A 77 19.35 -14.25 14.02
CA LEU A 77 18.45 -13.23 13.47
C LEU A 77 19.00 -12.58 12.19
N GLN A 78 20.33 -12.45 12.09
CA GLN A 78 20.97 -12.01 10.84
C GLN A 78 20.74 -13.01 9.70
N GLY A 79 20.79 -14.32 10.00
CA GLY A 79 20.42 -15.37 9.05
C GLY A 79 18.99 -15.19 8.54
N LYS A 80 18.03 -14.95 9.44
CA LYS A 80 16.63 -14.70 9.08
C LYS A 80 16.44 -13.43 8.23
N ALA A 81 17.16 -12.36 8.52
CA ALA A 81 17.15 -11.15 7.71
C ALA A 81 17.68 -11.41 6.29
N ASN A 82 18.73 -12.22 6.17
CA ASN A 82 19.33 -12.56 4.89
C ASN A 82 18.45 -13.51 4.07
N GLU A 83 17.84 -14.53 4.70
CA GLU A 83 16.83 -15.40 4.06
C GLU A 83 15.71 -14.55 3.46
N PHE A 84 15.14 -13.62 4.24
CA PHE A 84 14.09 -12.73 3.76
C PHE A 84 14.54 -11.87 2.58
N ARG A 85 15.77 -11.30 2.64
CA ARG A 85 16.29 -10.51 1.52
C ARG A 85 16.43 -11.34 0.24
N GLN A 86 16.90 -12.58 0.37
CA GLN A 86 17.07 -13.46 -0.78
C GLN A 86 15.75 -13.95 -1.35
N GLU A 87 14.81 -14.33 -0.51
CA GLU A 87 13.53 -14.91 -0.94
C GLU A 87 12.55 -13.83 -1.40
N MET A 88 12.35 -12.80 -0.60
CA MET A 88 11.30 -11.81 -0.82
C MET A 88 11.76 -10.59 -1.63
N LEU A 89 12.93 -10.03 -1.32
CA LEU A 89 13.38 -8.82 -1.99
C LEU A 89 13.98 -9.09 -3.38
N SER A 90 14.44 -10.30 -3.66
CA SER A 90 14.89 -10.67 -5.00
C SER A 90 13.74 -10.66 -6.03
N GLU A 91 12.51 -10.88 -5.58
CA GLU A 91 11.32 -10.77 -6.44
C GLU A 91 10.95 -9.32 -6.79
N TYR A 92 11.39 -8.35 -6.00
CA TYR A 92 11.28 -6.92 -6.31
C TYR A 92 12.25 -6.44 -7.40
N GLY A 93 12.77 -7.32 -8.21
CA GLY A 93 13.86 -7.13 -9.16
C GLY A 93 13.69 -6.05 -10.23
N LYS A 94 12.66 -5.19 -10.14
CA LYS A 94 12.52 -3.98 -10.96
C LYS A 94 12.03 -2.83 -10.09
N PRO A 95 12.69 -1.65 -10.15
CA PRO A 95 12.36 -0.52 -9.27
C PRO A 95 10.95 0.03 -9.41
N PHE A 96 10.18 -0.42 -10.39
CA PHE A 96 8.81 0.02 -10.64
C PHE A 96 7.98 -1.12 -11.21
N ASP A 97 7.55 -2.04 -10.38
CA ASP A 97 6.51 -3.00 -10.75
C ASP A 97 5.17 -2.23 -10.84
N ARG A 98 4.87 -1.72 -12.02
CA ARG A 98 3.60 -1.10 -12.35
C ARG A 98 2.64 -2.16 -12.86
N ARG A 99 2.12 -2.96 -11.93
CA ARG A 99 1.04 -3.86 -12.29
C ARG A 99 -0.21 -3.06 -12.65
N PRO A 100 -0.88 -3.37 -13.77
CA PRO A 100 -2.11 -2.70 -14.13
C PRO A 100 -3.21 -2.97 -13.10
N PHE A 101 -4.15 -2.04 -12.95
CA PHE A 101 -5.36 -2.28 -12.18
C PHE A 101 -6.23 -3.31 -12.89
N VAL A 102 -6.61 -4.37 -12.22
CA VAL A 102 -7.50 -5.38 -12.81
C VAL A 102 -8.95 -4.95 -12.60
N VAL A 103 -9.57 -4.44 -13.66
CA VAL A 103 -11.00 -4.09 -13.68
C VAL A 103 -11.82 -5.33 -13.96
N GLY A 104 -12.83 -5.60 -13.12
CA GLY A 104 -13.69 -6.76 -13.27
C GLY A 104 -13.07 -8.06 -12.76
N TYR A 105 -12.25 -7.98 -11.71
CA TYR A 105 -11.81 -9.18 -11.01
C TYR A 105 -12.99 -9.83 -10.30
N GLN A 106 -13.21 -11.13 -10.58
CA GLN A 106 -14.40 -11.86 -10.10
C GLN A 106 -14.48 -11.95 -8.56
N GLY A 107 -13.38 -11.79 -7.86
CA GLY A 107 -13.31 -11.83 -6.39
C GLY A 107 -13.77 -10.54 -5.71
N THR A 108 -13.98 -9.45 -6.44
CA THR A 108 -14.38 -8.15 -5.89
C THR A 108 -15.48 -7.50 -6.71
N ARG A 109 -16.37 -6.77 -6.03
CA ARG A 109 -17.47 -6.02 -6.68
C ARG A 109 -17.04 -4.65 -7.20
N LEU A 110 -15.91 -4.16 -6.74
CA LEU A 110 -15.41 -2.82 -6.99
C LEU A 110 -13.91 -2.85 -7.25
N THR A 111 -13.47 -2.20 -8.31
CA THR A 111 -12.06 -1.83 -8.51
C THR A 111 -11.91 -0.35 -8.25
N GLN A 112 -11.13 0.00 -7.25
CA GLN A 112 -10.78 1.38 -6.96
C GLN A 112 -9.50 1.75 -7.70
N VAL A 113 -9.54 2.88 -8.42
CA VAL A 113 -8.41 3.41 -9.19
C VAL A 113 -8.07 4.79 -8.61
N PRO A 114 -7.17 4.87 -7.63
CA PRO A 114 -6.93 6.11 -6.89
C PRO A 114 -6.09 7.11 -7.69
N ALA A 115 -6.32 8.40 -7.45
CA ALA A 115 -5.56 9.48 -8.09
C ALA A 115 -4.05 9.36 -7.87
N ARG A 116 -3.61 8.93 -6.66
CA ARG A 116 -2.19 8.77 -6.34
C ARG A 116 -1.40 7.86 -7.29
N ASP A 117 -2.08 6.91 -7.93
CA ASP A 117 -1.47 5.91 -8.82
C ASP A 117 -1.68 6.24 -10.31
N GLY A 118 -2.38 7.34 -10.61
CA GLY A 118 -2.56 7.85 -11.95
C GLY A 118 -1.41 8.73 -12.43
N VAL A 119 -1.43 9.03 -13.72
CA VAL A 119 -0.52 9.98 -14.36
C VAL A 119 -1.33 11.16 -14.89
N GLY A 120 -1.00 12.37 -14.43
CA GLY A 120 -1.59 13.60 -14.95
C GLY A 120 -0.88 14.06 -16.22
N HIS A 121 -1.64 14.54 -17.18
CA HIS A 121 -1.17 15.05 -18.46
C HIS A 121 -1.68 16.48 -18.69
N GLY A 122 -0.95 17.26 -19.51
CA GLY A 122 -1.27 18.66 -19.74
C GLY A 122 -0.94 19.55 -18.55
N ASN A 123 -1.92 20.33 -18.09
CA ASN A 123 -1.77 21.23 -16.95
C ASN A 123 -2.01 20.56 -15.60
N ILE A 124 -2.46 19.32 -15.59
CA ILE A 124 -2.80 18.58 -14.37
C ILE A 124 -1.58 18.38 -13.49
N LYS A 125 -1.73 18.69 -12.21
CA LYS A 125 -0.70 18.56 -11.19
C LYS A 125 -1.17 17.69 -10.03
N ARG A 126 -0.25 17.07 -9.34
CA ARG A 126 -0.54 16.47 -8.04
C ARG A 126 -0.58 17.53 -6.96
N SER A 127 -1.53 17.44 -6.04
CA SER A 127 -1.65 18.31 -4.88
C SER A 127 -0.43 18.24 -3.96
N ASN A 128 0.31 17.13 -3.98
CA ASN A 128 1.48 16.93 -3.14
C ASN A 128 2.54 16.08 -3.87
N ARG A 129 3.81 16.30 -3.54
CA ARG A 129 4.95 15.48 -4.02
C ARG A 129 4.91 14.03 -3.50
N PHE A 130 4.25 13.81 -2.37
CA PHE A 130 4.06 12.47 -1.79
C PHE A 130 2.77 11.87 -2.35
N PRO A 131 2.77 10.61 -2.82
CA PRO A 131 1.59 10.03 -3.46
C PRO A 131 0.45 9.72 -2.48
N ASN A 132 0.76 9.49 -1.19
CA ASN A 132 -0.26 9.19 -0.19
C ASN A 132 -1.17 10.38 0.00
N ASP A 133 -2.48 10.13 -0.03
CA ASP A 133 -3.55 11.12 0.13
C ASP A 133 -3.52 12.28 -0.89
N SER A 134 -2.79 12.10 -2.00
CA SER A 134 -2.77 13.08 -3.08
C SER A 134 -3.97 12.95 -4.00
N PHE A 135 -4.37 14.06 -4.57
CA PHE A 135 -5.37 14.18 -5.62
C PHE A 135 -4.77 14.95 -6.80
N PHE A 136 -5.51 15.01 -7.90
CA PHE A 136 -5.15 15.84 -9.05
C PHE A 136 -5.90 17.16 -8.99
N GLU A 137 -5.23 18.21 -9.42
CA GLU A 137 -5.73 19.57 -9.48
C GLU A 137 -5.30 20.24 -10.80
N ASN A 138 -5.82 21.44 -11.05
CA ASN A 138 -5.49 22.25 -12.22
C ASN A 138 -5.93 21.61 -13.56
N TRP A 139 -7.11 21.01 -13.57
CA TRP A 139 -7.76 20.53 -14.79
C TRP A 139 -8.45 21.70 -15.49
N THR A 140 -7.79 22.32 -16.44
CA THR A 140 -8.16 23.66 -16.96
C THR A 140 -8.45 23.70 -18.45
N THR A 141 -8.05 22.69 -19.21
CA THR A 141 -8.28 22.63 -20.66
C THR A 141 -8.84 21.27 -21.09
N VAL A 142 -9.40 21.23 -22.31
CA VAL A 142 -9.93 19.99 -22.91
C VAL A 142 -8.85 18.97 -23.26
N ASP A 143 -7.59 19.40 -23.33
CA ASP A 143 -6.45 18.52 -23.60
C ASP A 143 -5.85 17.92 -22.32
N ASP A 144 -6.32 18.36 -21.15
CA ASP A 144 -5.89 17.83 -19.88
C ASP A 144 -6.55 16.47 -19.62
N PHE A 145 -5.79 15.47 -19.22
CA PHE A 145 -6.35 14.17 -18.87
C PHE A 145 -5.52 13.43 -17.82
N ILE A 146 -6.13 12.44 -17.20
CA ILE A 146 -5.49 11.54 -16.22
C ILE A 146 -5.56 10.13 -16.78
N SER A 147 -4.44 9.38 -16.68
CA SER A 147 -4.39 8.00 -17.16
C SER A 147 -3.99 7.02 -16.08
N TRP A 148 -4.49 5.81 -16.19
CA TRP A 148 -4.11 4.64 -15.40
C TRP A 148 -3.89 3.45 -16.32
N GLU A 149 -2.94 2.61 -15.97
CA GLU A 149 -2.80 1.32 -16.64
C GLU A 149 -3.80 0.33 -16.05
N CYS A 150 -4.69 -0.18 -16.90
CA CYS A 150 -5.76 -1.10 -16.50
C CYS A 150 -5.79 -2.34 -17.40
N GLU A 151 -6.10 -3.49 -16.80
CA GLU A 151 -6.38 -4.75 -17.48
C GLU A 151 -7.83 -5.16 -17.21
N VAL A 152 -8.55 -5.62 -18.21
CA VAL A 152 -9.92 -6.13 -18.05
C VAL A 152 -9.87 -7.62 -17.76
N GLY A 153 -10.16 -7.99 -16.50
CA GLY A 153 -10.19 -9.38 -16.04
C GLY A 153 -11.45 -10.15 -16.47
N ALA A 154 -12.55 -9.44 -16.71
CA ALA A 154 -13.79 -10.04 -17.21
C ALA A 154 -14.52 -9.10 -18.18
N ALA A 155 -15.05 -9.64 -19.26
CA ALA A 155 -15.92 -8.86 -20.15
C ALA A 155 -17.27 -8.60 -19.47
N GLY A 156 -17.83 -7.40 -19.66
CA GLY A 156 -19.11 -7.04 -19.05
C GLY A 156 -19.43 -5.55 -19.18
N THR A 157 -20.55 -5.17 -18.56
CA THR A 157 -20.94 -3.77 -18.41
C THR A 157 -20.51 -3.29 -17.03
N TYR A 158 -19.82 -2.17 -17.00
CA TYR A 158 -19.29 -1.56 -15.79
C TYR A 158 -19.98 -0.23 -15.51
N ARG A 159 -20.21 0.06 -14.23
CA ARG A 159 -20.57 1.38 -13.76
C ARG A 159 -19.31 2.11 -13.31
N ALA A 160 -19.05 3.28 -13.88
CA ALA A 160 -17.98 4.15 -13.43
C ALA A 160 -18.50 5.17 -12.42
N GLU A 161 -17.77 5.39 -11.36
CA GLU A 161 -18.02 6.42 -10.36
C GLU A 161 -16.76 7.27 -10.21
N ILE A 162 -16.92 8.60 -10.33
CA ILE A 162 -15.81 9.55 -10.20
C ILE A 162 -16.05 10.38 -8.94
N PHE A 163 -15.02 10.46 -8.10
CA PHE A 163 -15.01 11.31 -6.91
C PHE A 163 -14.20 12.57 -7.23
N TYR A 164 -14.86 13.72 -7.15
CA TYR A 164 -14.28 15.00 -7.56
C TYR A 164 -14.70 16.13 -6.62
N THR A 165 -13.95 17.24 -6.69
CA THR A 165 -14.40 18.55 -6.23
C THR A 165 -14.61 19.44 -7.43
N CYS A 166 -15.62 20.31 -7.41
CA CYS A 166 -15.94 21.23 -8.48
C CYS A 166 -16.53 22.51 -7.89
N PRO A 167 -15.92 23.68 -8.11
CA PRO A 167 -16.50 24.93 -7.71
C PRO A 167 -17.77 25.23 -8.52
N LYS A 168 -18.59 26.15 -8.02
CA LYS A 168 -19.92 26.40 -8.62
C LYS A 168 -19.85 26.92 -10.06
N GLU A 169 -18.84 27.69 -10.35
CA GLU A 169 -18.58 28.30 -11.66
C GLU A 169 -18.24 27.28 -12.76
N ASP A 170 -17.74 26.11 -12.37
CA ASP A 170 -17.32 25.05 -13.29
C ASP A 170 -18.39 23.96 -13.48
N VAL A 171 -19.56 24.11 -12.85
CA VAL A 171 -20.71 23.21 -13.07
C VAL A 171 -21.18 23.32 -14.52
N GLY A 172 -21.48 22.19 -15.14
CA GLY A 172 -21.77 22.07 -16.57
C GLY A 172 -20.56 21.54 -17.36
N SER A 173 -19.41 21.43 -16.74
CA SER A 173 -18.24 20.78 -17.36
C SER A 173 -18.52 19.31 -17.65
N THR A 174 -17.95 18.79 -18.72
CA THR A 174 -18.07 17.39 -19.12
C THR A 174 -16.76 16.65 -18.93
N VAL A 175 -16.85 15.41 -18.49
CA VAL A 175 -15.71 14.50 -18.34
C VAL A 175 -15.94 13.27 -19.20
N GLU A 176 -14.96 12.90 -20.00
CA GLU A 176 -15.00 11.68 -20.80
C GLU A 176 -14.07 10.62 -20.19
N LEU A 177 -14.62 9.43 -19.95
CA LEU A 177 -13.86 8.24 -19.63
C LEU A 177 -13.62 7.45 -20.91
N VAL A 178 -12.35 7.30 -21.30
CA VAL A 178 -11.97 6.56 -22.50
C VAL A 178 -11.27 5.28 -22.10
N PHE A 179 -11.73 4.15 -22.66
CA PHE A 179 -11.11 2.87 -22.45
C PHE A 179 -10.99 2.12 -23.80
N ARG A 180 -9.79 2.13 -24.38
CA ARG A 180 -9.52 1.59 -25.72
C ARG A 180 -10.51 2.10 -26.79
N HIS A 181 -11.52 1.29 -27.11
CA HIS A 181 -12.50 1.55 -28.15
C HIS A 181 -13.87 1.97 -27.60
N SER A 182 -13.97 2.20 -26.30
CA SER A 182 -15.19 2.61 -25.62
C SER A 182 -14.99 3.94 -24.94
N SER A 183 -15.98 4.81 -25.01
CA SER A 183 -16.01 6.05 -24.23
C SER A 183 -17.36 6.24 -23.56
N LEU A 184 -17.33 6.97 -22.45
CA LEU A 184 -18.49 7.37 -21.68
C LEU A 184 -18.32 8.81 -21.26
N THR A 185 -19.26 9.67 -21.60
CA THR A 185 -19.27 11.08 -21.20
C THR A 185 -20.26 11.30 -20.06
N GLY A 186 -19.83 12.05 -19.06
CA GLY A 186 -20.66 12.50 -17.95
C GLY A 186 -20.57 14.01 -17.77
N GLU A 187 -21.66 14.65 -17.35
CA GLU A 187 -21.70 16.07 -17.01
C GLU A 187 -21.62 16.24 -15.47
N ILE A 188 -20.84 17.20 -15.02
CA ILE A 188 -20.77 17.61 -13.62
C ILE A 188 -21.95 18.55 -13.35
N THR A 189 -22.93 18.04 -12.62
CA THR A 189 -24.19 18.77 -12.38
C THR A 189 -24.31 19.37 -10.98
N VAL A 190 -23.47 18.95 -10.05
CA VAL A 190 -23.55 19.38 -8.64
C VAL A 190 -22.21 19.97 -8.20
N PRO A 191 -22.22 21.20 -7.68
CA PRO A 191 -21.00 21.76 -7.12
C PRO A 191 -20.63 21.06 -5.82
N HIS A 192 -19.35 20.80 -5.61
CA HIS A 192 -18.79 20.28 -4.38
C HIS A 192 -17.38 20.83 -4.20
N ASN A 193 -17.24 21.84 -3.40
CA ASN A 193 -15.95 22.48 -3.15
C ASN A 193 -15.77 22.77 -1.63
N PRO A 194 -15.65 21.70 -0.81
CA PRO A 194 -15.40 21.85 0.61
C PRO A 194 -14.02 22.49 0.84
N PRO A 195 -13.85 23.26 1.92
CA PRO A 195 -12.54 23.72 2.31
C PRO A 195 -11.60 22.53 2.54
N LEU A 196 -10.34 22.66 2.14
CA LEU A 196 -9.33 21.65 2.42
C LEU A 196 -9.10 21.61 3.94
N ALA A 197 -9.59 20.56 4.58
CA ALA A 197 -9.38 20.36 6.01
C ALA A 197 -7.95 19.92 6.27
N GLY A 198 -7.24 20.62 7.19
CA GLY A 198 -6.03 20.07 7.78
C GLY A 198 -4.70 20.35 7.08
N MET A 199 -4.61 21.36 6.22
CA MET A 199 -3.31 21.92 5.82
C MET A 199 -2.95 23.14 6.68
N GLU A 200 -3.17 23.07 7.96
CA GLU A 200 -2.50 23.97 8.89
C GLU A 200 -1.11 23.39 9.17
N ASN A 201 -0.10 24.18 8.77
CA ASN A 201 1.34 23.90 8.89
C ASN A 201 1.81 23.51 10.30
#